data_84746588e1ec960d65ddcdf7aa742bd6
#
_entry.id   84746588e1ec960d65ddcdf7aa742bd6
#
_cell.length_a   1.000
_cell.length_b   1.000
_cell.length_c   1.000
_cell.angle_alpha   90.00
_cell.angle_beta   90.00
_cell.angle_gamma   90.00
#
_symmetry.space_group_name_H-M   'P 1'
#
loop_
_entity.id
_entity.type
_entity.pdbx_description
1 polymer ?
#
loop_
_entity_poly.entity_id
_entity_poly.type
_entity_poly.pdbx_seq_one_letter_code
_entity_poly.pdbx_strand_id
1 'polypeptide(L)'
;MFSIDLADDAQMFPLEARHAEEFFAHIERGREFIGQYVGFPDRSSDLESARALLAKYALTAGEDGARFFGIRLEGTLVGGVLFPAFDAASGNCEIGCWLEPAAAGRGLVTKACSVLIDYAFGERGMHRVEWHAATGNKKSLAVAERLGMTREGVMRQNHLHRGVRQDTELWAILAHEWTPAASA
;
A
#
# COMPACT_ATOMS: atom_id res chain seq x y z
N MET A 1 -2.49 15.86 2.08
CA MET A 1 -3.51 14.99 2.71
C MET A 1 -3.17 14.88 4.18
N PHE A 2 -4.11 15.15 5.09
CA PHE A 2 -3.90 14.98 6.53
C PHE A 2 -4.22 13.53 6.94
N SER A 3 -5.03 13.29 7.94
CA SER A 3 -5.57 11.97 8.26
C SER A 3 -6.96 11.80 7.67
N ILE A 4 -7.33 10.56 7.37
CA ILE A 4 -8.66 10.18 6.88
C ILE A 4 -9.18 9.07 7.77
N ASP A 5 -10.40 9.22 8.27
CA ASP A 5 -11.04 8.19 9.08
C ASP A 5 -11.51 7.02 8.19
N LEU A 6 -11.06 5.82 8.52
CA LEU A 6 -11.47 4.58 7.87
C LEU A 6 -12.65 3.92 8.62
N ALA A 7 -12.72 4.13 9.93
CA ALA A 7 -13.77 3.70 10.83
C ALA A 7 -13.68 4.56 12.11
N ASP A 8 -14.63 4.41 13.05
CA ASP A 8 -14.65 5.16 14.31
C ASP A 8 -13.34 5.02 15.13
N ASP A 9 -12.69 3.87 15.03
CA ASP A 9 -11.46 3.53 15.73
C ASP A 9 -10.22 3.38 14.82
N ALA A 10 -10.35 3.71 13.52
CA ALA A 10 -9.27 3.52 12.57
C ALA A 10 -9.09 4.72 11.63
N GLN A 11 -7.84 5.12 11.41
CA GLN A 11 -7.48 6.22 10.52
C GLN A 11 -6.30 5.87 9.61
N MET A 12 -6.30 6.45 8.41
CA MET A 12 -5.15 6.46 7.49
C MET A 12 -4.46 7.83 7.56
N PHE A 13 -3.13 7.85 7.55
CA PHE A 13 -2.34 9.09 7.62
C PHE A 13 -1.01 8.94 6.87
N PRO A 14 -0.41 10.04 6.37
CA PRO A 14 0.92 10.00 5.75
C PRO A 14 1.97 9.55 6.76
N LEU A 15 2.76 8.52 6.40
CA LEU A 15 3.93 8.11 7.18
C LEU A 15 5.12 8.99 6.81
N GLU A 16 5.68 9.65 7.82
CA GLU A 16 6.80 10.56 7.72
C GLU A 16 7.92 10.17 8.70
N ALA A 17 9.13 10.74 8.55
CA ALA A 17 10.28 10.41 9.38
C ALA A 17 10.04 10.55 10.90
N ARG A 18 9.13 11.45 11.33
CA ARG A 18 8.72 11.60 12.74
C ARG A 18 8.00 10.38 13.30
N HIS A 19 7.44 9.52 12.46
CA HIS A 19 6.75 8.28 12.84
C HIS A 19 7.67 7.05 12.85
N ALA A 20 8.99 7.25 12.72
CA ALA A 20 9.95 6.15 12.56
C ALA A 20 9.95 5.16 13.73
N GLU A 21 9.80 5.64 14.98
CA GLU A 21 9.75 4.78 16.16
C GLU A 21 8.52 3.88 16.15
N GLU A 22 7.35 4.45 15.87
CA GLU A 22 6.08 3.72 15.74
C GLU A 22 6.13 2.72 14.57
N PHE A 23 6.67 3.16 13.42
CA PHE A 23 6.83 2.32 12.24
C PHE A 23 7.80 1.17 12.50
N PHE A 24 8.94 1.42 13.12
CA PHE A 24 9.91 0.38 13.45
C PHE A 24 9.33 -0.64 14.44
N ALA A 25 8.65 -0.18 15.50
CA ALA A 25 7.97 -1.06 16.44
C ALA A 25 6.89 -1.93 15.76
N HIS A 26 6.13 -1.36 14.81
CA HIS A 26 5.17 -2.10 13.99
C HIS A 26 5.86 -3.17 13.14
N ILE A 27 6.97 -2.82 12.47
CA ILE A 27 7.74 -3.77 11.67
C ILE A 27 8.27 -4.92 12.53
N GLU A 28 8.80 -4.62 13.72
CA GLU A 28 9.30 -5.68 14.63
C GLU A 28 8.19 -6.66 15.04
N ARG A 29 6.98 -6.17 15.34
CA ARG A 29 5.84 -7.04 15.68
C ARG A 29 5.41 -7.95 14.53
N GLY A 30 5.50 -7.47 13.28
CA GLY A 30 5.01 -8.16 12.10
C GLY A 30 6.08 -8.64 11.13
N ARG A 31 7.39 -8.56 11.47
CA ARG A 31 8.52 -8.72 10.55
C ARG A 31 8.45 -9.96 9.65
N GLU A 32 8.20 -11.13 10.23
CA GLU A 32 8.12 -12.37 9.46
C GLU A 32 6.92 -12.40 8.53
N PHE A 33 5.75 -12.03 9.05
CA PHE A 33 4.51 -12.06 8.30
C PHE A 33 4.48 -11.02 7.18
N ILE A 34 4.81 -9.77 7.51
CA ILE A 34 4.86 -8.66 6.53
C ILE A 34 5.97 -8.92 5.53
N GLY A 35 7.16 -9.32 6.02
CA GLY A 35 8.34 -9.61 5.19
C GLY A 35 8.23 -10.85 4.30
N GLN A 36 7.13 -11.62 4.38
CA GLN A 36 6.91 -12.75 3.50
C GLN A 36 6.77 -12.33 2.03
N TYR A 37 6.19 -11.15 1.76
CA TYR A 37 5.90 -10.69 0.39
C TYR A 37 6.39 -9.28 0.09
N VAL A 38 6.75 -8.48 1.10
CA VAL A 38 7.20 -7.10 0.91
C VAL A 38 8.61 -6.89 1.46
N GLY A 39 9.43 -6.11 0.76
CA GLY A 39 10.85 -6.00 1.06
C GLY A 39 11.23 -4.88 2.03
N PHE A 40 10.29 -4.03 2.50
CA PHE A 40 10.65 -2.94 3.40
C PHE A 40 10.96 -3.38 4.84
N PRO A 41 10.43 -4.50 5.40
CA PRO A 41 10.92 -4.99 6.68
C PRO A 41 12.42 -5.33 6.66
N ASP A 42 12.92 -5.90 5.56
CA ASP A 42 14.34 -6.22 5.42
C ASP A 42 15.21 -4.95 5.27
N ARG A 43 14.64 -3.85 4.77
CA ARG A 43 15.28 -2.53 4.64
C ARG A 43 15.12 -1.65 5.88
N SER A 44 14.37 -2.09 6.89
CA SER A 44 14.14 -1.42 8.17
C SER A 44 14.64 -2.32 9.30
N SER A 45 15.96 -2.61 9.29
CA SER A 45 16.61 -3.49 10.26
C SER A 45 16.83 -2.83 11.62
N ASP A 46 16.78 -1.50 11.67
CA ASP A 46 16.93 -0.66 12.85
C ASP A 46 16.13 0.64 12.70
N LEU A 47 16.11 1.45 13.76
CA LEU A 47 15.37 2.71 13.78
C LEU A 47 15.89 3.74 12.76
N GLU A 48 17.20 3.76 12.51
CA GLU A 48 17.81 4.70 11.56
C GLU A 48 17.40 4.37 10.12
N SER A 49 17.49 3.12 9.71
CA SER A 49 17.05 2.65 8.40
C SER A 49 15.54 2.79 8.20
N ALA A 50 14.73 2.55 9.24
CA ALA A 50 13.30 2.82 9.21
C ALA A 50 13.01 4.32 8.98
N ARG A 51 13.72 5.22 9.69
CA ARG A 51 13.61 6.67 9.52
C ARG A 51 14.02 7.11 8.10
N ALA A 52 15.13 6.57 7.60
CA ALA A 52 15.63 6.86 6.25
C ALA A 52 14.63 6.39 5.17
N LEU A 53 14.00 5.23 5.35
CA LEU A 53 12.96 4.75 4.44
C LEU A 53 11.76 5.73 4.38
N LEU A 54 11.24 6.16 5.53
CA LEU A 54 10.12 7.10 5.58
C LEU A 54 10.49 8.47 5.00
N ALA A 55 11.70 8.96 5.28
CA ALA A 55 12.20 10.21 4.71
C ALA A 55 12.30 10.14 3.17
N LYS A 56 12.74 9.01 2.62
CA LYS A 56 12.78 8.78 1.17
C LYS A 56 11.38 8.87 0.55
N TYR A 57 10.37 8.23 1.15
CA TYR A 57 9.00 8.32 0.64
C TYR A 57 8.42 9.74 0.75
N ALA A 58 8.74 10.47 1.83
CA ALA A 58 8.32 11.86 1.97
C ALA A 58 8.95 12.76 0.88
N LEU A 59 10.23 12.53 0.56
CA LEU A 59 10.91 13.26 -0.52
C LEU A 59 10.25 12.95 -1.88
N THR A 60 10.06 11.68 -2.23
CA THR A 60 9.43 11.31 -3.51
C THR A 60 7.99 11.79 -3.61
N ALA A 61 7.25 11.83 -2.50
CA ALA A 61 5.90 12.40 -2.46
C ALA A 61 5.91 13.91 -2.78
N GLY A 62 6.94 14.65 -2.33
CA GLY A 62 7.15 16.06 -2.67
C GLY A 62 7.48 16.29 -4.15
N GLU A 63 8.06 15.32 -4.81
CA GLU A 63 8.38 15.29 -6.24
C GLU A 63 7.26 14.65 -7.09
N ASP A 64 6.06 14.53 -6.53
CA ASP A 64 4.89 13.91 -7.15
C ASP A 64 5.05 12.43 -7.50
N GLY A 65 5.92 11.72 -6.80
CA GLY A 65 6.19 10.29 -6.97
C GLY A 65 5.51 9.40 -5.93
N ALA A 66 6.23 8.36 -5.52
CA ALA A 66 5.78 7.37 -4.55
C ALA A 66 5.35 7.97 -3.20
N ARG A 67 4.31 7.40 -2.57
CA ARG A 67 3.75 7.87 -1.28
C ARG A 67 3.49 6.71 -0.34
N PHE A 68 3.60 6.96 0.96
CA PHE A 68 3.51 5.93 1.99
C PHE A 68 2.56 6.39 3.11
N PHE A 69 1.54 5.56 3.40
CA PHE A 69 0.50 5.88 4.40
C PHE A 69 0.40 4.75 5.42
N GLY A 70 0.28 5.12 6.69
CA GLY A 70 0.00 4.19 7.78
C GLY A 70 -1.50 4.07 8.05
N ILE A 71 -1.90 2.92 8.60
CA ILE A 71 -3.22 2.68 9.16
C ILE A 71 -3.05 2.48 10.66
N ARG A 72 -3.65 3.35 11.46
CA ARG A 72 -3.82 3.16 12.91
C ARG A 72 -5.16 2.57 13.22
N LEU A 73 -5.17 1.65 14.15
CA LEU A 73 -6.34 1.06 14.76
C LEU A 73 -6.21 1.24 16.28
N GLU A 74 -7.19 1.91 16.91
CA GLU A 74 -7.15 2.23 18.35
C GLU A 74 -5.84 2.91 18.77
N GLY A 75 -5.36 3.85 17.93
CA GLY A 75 -4.11 4.60 18.16
C GLY A 75 -2.81 3.86 17.84
N THR A 76 -2.86 2.57 17.50
CA THR A 76 -1.69 1.75 17.18
C THR A 76 -1.52 1.58 15.67
N LEU A 77 -0.30 1.77 15.14
CA LEU A 77 0.01 1.48 13.75
C LEU A 77 -0.04 -0.03 13.51
N VAL A 78 -0.93 -0.47 12.62
CA VAL A 78 -1.18 -1.89 12.35
C VAL A 78 -0.92 -2.30 10.89
N GLY A 79 -0.67 -1.33 10.02
CA GLY A 79 -0.43 -1.58 8.61
C GLY A 79 -0.41 -0.30 7.80
N GLY A 80 -0.65 -0.41 6.50
CA GLY A 80 -0.72 0.75 5.64
C GLY A 80 -0.96 0.43 4.18
N VAL A 81 -0.97 1.50 3.39
CA VAL A 81 -1.12 1.49 1.93
C VAL A 81 -0.11 2.46 1.32
N LEU A 82 0.21 2.25 0.06
CA LEU A 82 1.21 3.07 -0.62
C LEU A 82 0.94 3.17 -2.12
N PHE A 83 1.52 4.21 -2.73
CA PHE A 83 1.82 4.24 -4.14
C PHE A 83 3.30 3.90 -4.31
N PRO A 84 3.70 2.67 -4.65
CA PRO A 84 5.10 2.35 -4.93
C PRO A 84 5.60 3.03 -6.19
N ALA A 85 4.71 3.25 -7.16
CA ALA A 85 4.94 4.00 -8.38
C ALA A 85 3.78 4.97 -8.66
N PHE A 86 4.10 6.20 -9.05
CA PHE A 86 3.12 7.21 -9.42
C PHE A 86 3.70 8.05 -10.56
N ASP A 87 3.19 7.84 -11.77
CA ASP A 87 3.62 8.55 -12.99
C ASP A 87 2.46 9.38 -13.54
N ALA A 88 2.40 10.63 -13.09
CA ALA A 88 1.37 11.57 -13.51
C ALA A 88 1.44 11.90 -15.01
N ALA A 89 2.62 11.78 -15.65
CA ALA A 89 2.78 12.08 -17.07
C ALA A 89 2.14 11.01 -17.95
N SER A 90 2.25 9.73 -17.58
CA SER A 90 1.60 8.63 -18.29
C SER A 90 0.16 8.37 -17.79
N GLY A 91 -0.23 8.93 -16.66
CA GLY A 91 -1.51 8.69 -16.02
C GLY A 91 -1.62 7.31 -15.36
N ASN A 92 -0.49 6.66 -15.04
CA ASN A 92 -0.44 5.32 -14.45
C ASN A 92 0.13 5.36 -13.02
N CYS A 93 -0.47 4.61 -12.11
CA CYS A 93 0.10 4.41 -10.79
C CYS A 93 -0.12 2.97 -10.31
N GLU A 94 0.71 2.55 -9.37
CA GLU A 94 0.56 1.28 -8.67
C GLU A 94 0.16 1.55 -7.22
N ILE A 95 -0.74 0.75 -6.67
CA ILE A 95 -1.06 0.73 -5.24
C ILE A 95 -0.68 -0.59 -4.61
N GLY A 96 -0.31 -0.54 -3.34
CA GLY A 96 0.01 -1.72 -2.55
C GLY A 96 -0.43 -1.56 -1.10
N CYS A 97 -0.41 -2.65 -0.35
CA CYS A 97 -0.79 -2.64 1.07
C CYS A 97 0.00 -3.65 1.89
N TRP A 98 -0.04 -3.45 3.19
CA TRP A 98 0.39 -4.43 4.19
C TRP A 98 -0.44 -4.26 5.46
N LEU A 99 -0.57 -5.32 6.24
CA LEU A 99 -1.35 -5.31 7.48
C LEU A 99 -0.85 -6.39 8.43
N GLU A 100 -0.82 -6.12 9.73
CA GLU A 100 -0.61 -7.14 10.75
C GLU A 100 -1.79 -8.13 10.78
N PRO A 101 -1.54 -9.42 11.10
CA PRO A 101 -2.60 -10.42 11.17
C PRO A 101 -3.73 -10.06 12.15
N ALA A 102 -3.39 -9.45 13.30
CA ALA A 102 -4.35 -9.08 14.33
C ALA A 102 -5.39 -8.03 13.87
N ALA A 103 -5.05 -7.20 12.87
CA ALA A 103 -5.95 -6.19 12.32
C ALA A 103 -6.71 -6.67 11.07
N ALA A 104 -6.51 -7.92 10.64
CA ALA A 104 -7.16 -8.49 9.46
C ALA A 104 -8.67 -8.72 9.68
N GLY A 105 -9.42 -8.78 8.58
CA GLY A 105 -10.87 -9.09 8.59
C GLY A 105 -11.78 -7.90 8.85
N ARG A 106 -11.25 -6.71 9.12
CA ARG A 106 -12.02 -5.47 9.41
C ARG A 106 -12.27 -4.59 8.18
N GLY A 107 -11.81 -5.00 7.01
CA GLY A 107 -11.96 -4.22 5.77
C GLY A 107 -11.07 -2.98 5.65
N LEU A 108 -10.19 -2.70 6.63
CA LEU A 108 -9.37 -1.48 6.70
C LEU A 108 -8.52 -1.26 5.46
N VAL A 109 -7.84 -2.31 4.98
CA VAL A 109 -7.00 -2.24 3.77
C VAL A 109 -7.84 -1.93 2.54
N THR A 110 -8.99 -2.59 2.36
CA THR A 110 -9.86 -2.33 1.21
C THR A 110 -10.36 -0.90 1.22
N LYS A 111 -10.81 -0.37 2.38
CA LYS A 111 -11.22 1.05 2.51
C LYS A 111 -10.06 2.00 2.21
N ALA A 112 -8.88 1.77 2.79
CA ALA A 112 -7.71 2.61 2.56
C ALA A 112 -7.28 2.61 1.08
N CYS A 113 -7.30 1.44 0.42
CA CYS A 113 -7.02 1.36 -1.02
C CYS A 113 -8.09 2.08 -1.86
N SER A 114 -9.38 1.97 -1.49
CA SER A 114 -10.45 2.75 -2.17
C SER A 114 -10.19 4.25 -2.08
N VAL A 115 -9.77 4.77 -0.92
CA VAL A 115 -9.37 6.19 -0.77
C VAL A 115 -8.22 6.56 -1.70
N LEU A 116 -7.21 5.67 -1.85
CA LEU A 116 -6.10 5.93 -2.79
C LEU A 116 -6.56 5.92 -4.25
N ILE A 117 -7.50 5.04 -4.62
CA ILE A 117 -8.06 4.97 -5.98
C ILE A 117 -8.92 6.22 -6.24
N ASP A 118 -9.76 6.64 -5.28
CA ASP A 118 -10.54 7.88 -5.38
C ASP A 118 -9.63 9.10 -5.58
N TYR A 119 -8.54 9.19 -4.81
CA TYR A 119 -7.53 10.23 -4.97
C TYR A 119 -6.86 10.16 -6.35
N ALA A 120 -6.44 8.98 -6.79
CA ALA A 120 -5.77 8.81 -8.08
C ALA A 120 -6.65 9.25 -9.24
N PHE A 121 -7.89 8.81 -9.30
CA PHE A 121 -8.79 9.13 -10.41
C PHE A 121 -9.44 10.51 -10.27
N GLY A 122 -9.96 10.85 -9.08
CA GLY A 122 -10.75 12.06 -8.86
C GLY A 122 -9.88 13.32 -8.75
N GLU A 123 -8.81 13.29 -7.93
CA GLU A 123 -8.00 14.47 -7.67
C GLU A 123 -6.79 14.58 -8.62
N ARG A 124 -6.21 13.43 -9.02
CA ARG A 124 -4.98 13.42 -9.79
C ARG A 124 -5.19 13.14 -11.28
N GLY A 125 -6.42 12.81 -11.71
CA GLY A 125 -6.75 12.55 -13.10
C GLY A 125 -5.99 11.37 -13.71
N MET A 126 -5.57 10.39 -12.87
CA MET A 126 -4.91 9.20 -13.38
C MET A 126 -5.88 8.40 -14.25
N HIS A 127 -5.34 7.66 -15.20
CA HIS A 127 -6.12 6.83 -16.12
C HIS A 127 -6.22 5.38 -15.63
N ARG A 128 -5.15 4.90 -14.96
CA ARG A 128 -4.99 3.49 -14.61
C ARG A 128 -4.33 3.33 -13.23
N VAL A 129 -4.90 2.44 -12.42
CA VAL A 129 -4.31 1.99 -11.16
C VAL A 129 -4.00 0.50 -11.26
N GLU A 130 -2.75 0.14 -10.97
CA GLU A 130 -2.24 -1.22 -11.01
C GLU A 130 -2.10 -1.81 -9.60
N TRP A 131 -2.14 -3.14 -9.54
CA TRP A 131 -1.84 -3.93 -8.36
C TRP A 131 -0.98 -5.12 -8.74
N HIS A 132 0.20 -5.21 -8.13
CA HIS A 132 1.13 -6.30 -8.35
C HIS A 132 1.24 -7.14 -7.08
N ALA A 133 1.01 -8.44 -7.17
CA ALA A 133 1.15 -9.35 -6.04
C ALA A 133 1.74 -10.69 -6.46
N ALA A 134 2.60 -11.26 -5.62
CA ALA A 134 3.09 -12.62 -5.83
C ALA A 134 1.91 -13.59 -5.93
N THR A 135 1.97 -14.55 -6.86
CA THR A 135 0.88 -15.54 -7.10
C THR A 135 0.53 -16.36 -5.87
N GLY A 136 1.48 -16.50 -4.93
CA GLY A 136 1.27 -17.15 -3.62
C GLY A 136 0.57 -16.27 -2.59
N ASN A 137 0.52 -14.94 -2.78
CA ASN A 137 -0.07 -14.00 -1.83
C ASN A 137 -1.60 -13.89 -2.01
N LYS A 138 -2.32 -14.96 -1.70
CA LYS A 138 -3.78 -15.04 -1.90
C LYS A 138 -4.56 -13.95 -1.16
N LYS A 139 -4.06 -13.46 -0.02
CA LYS A 139 -4.69 -12.38 0.73
C LYS A 139 -4.64 -11.05 -0.04
N SER A 140 -3.49 -10.74 -0.64
CA SER A 140 -3.32 -9.55 -1.46
C SER A 140 -4.15 -9.62 -2.75
N LEU A 141 -4.17 -10.76 -3.43
CA LEU A 141 -4.99 -10.97 -4.63
C LEU A 141 -6.49 -10.81 -4.34
N ALA A 142 -6.96 -11.31 -3.19
CA ALA A 142 -8.36 -11.11 -2.76
C ALA A 142 -8.70 -9.65 -2.45
N VAL A 143 -7.72 -8.77 -2.15
CA VAL A 143 -7.95 -7.32 -2.05
C VAL A 143 -8.18 -6.72 -3.42
N ALA A 144 -7.33 -7.03 -4.41
CA ALA A 144 -7.50 -6.55 -5.78
C ALA A 144 -8.87 -6.98 -6.36
N GLU A 145 -9.28 -8.22 -6.15
CA GLU A 145 -10.59 -8.71 -6.56
C GLU A 145 -11.74 -7.93 -5.91
N ARG A 146 -11.68 -7.67 -4.58
CA ARG A 146 -12.71 -6.88 -3.88
C ARG A 146 -12.76 -5.41 -4.31
N LEU A 147 -11.66 -4.86 -4.80
CA LEU A 147 -11.59 -3.53 -5.39
C LEU A 147 -12.13 -3.49 -6.83
N GLY A 148 -12.59 -4.63 -7.36
CA GLY A 148 -13.14 -4.70 -8.73
C GLY A 148 -12.07 -4.65 -9.82
N MET A 149 -10.80 -4.88 -9.48
CA MET A 149 -9.73 -4.90 -10.47
C MET A 149 -9.82 -6.11 -11.39
N THR A 150 -9.45 -5.93 -12.64
CA THR A 150 -9.36 -6.99 -13.65
C THR A 150 -7.97 -7.61 -13.63
N ARG A 151 -7.89 -8.95 -13.58
CA ARG A 151 -6.63 -9.69 -13.72
C ARG A 151 -6.19 -9.69 -15.18
N GLU A 152 -5.04 -9.12 -15.48
CA GLU A 152 -4.52 -8.99 -16.85
C GLU A 152 -3.51 -10.08 -17.20
N GLY A 153 -2.81 -10.65 -16.21
CA GLY A 153 -1.84 -11.70 -16.52
C GLY A 153 -0.92 -12.09 -15.37
N VAL A 154 0.07 -12.91 -15.72
CA VAL A 154 1.16 -13.33 -14.82
C VAL A 154 2.50 -12.97 -15.45
N MET A 155 3.28 -12.20 -14.74
CA MET A 155 4.68 -11.91 -15.05
C MET A 155 5.55 -12.99 -14.42
N ARG A 156 6.05 -13.92 -15.23
CA ARG A 156 6.83 -15.07 -14.72
C ARG A 156 8.18 -14.60 -14.18
N GLN A 157 8.53 -15.03 -12.96
CA GLN A 157 9.80 -14.76 -12.28
C GLN A 157 10.18 -13.26 -12.22
N ASN A 158 9.17 -12.39 -12.22
CA ASN A 158 9.34 -10.94 -12.27
C ASN A 158 9.92 -10.38 -10.97
N HIS A 159 9.55 -10.94 -9.83
CA HIS A 159 9.91 -10.41 -8.52
C HIS A 159 11.01 -11.28 -7.86
N LEU A 160 12.14 -10.65 -7.52
CA LEU A 160 13.18 -11.28 -6.71
C LEU A 160 12.98 -10.89 -5.24
N HIS A 161 12.60 -11.85 -4.42
CA HIS A 161 12.39 -11.64 -2.99
C HIS A 161 13.21 -12.65 -2.17
N ARG A 162 14.07 -12.16 -1.28
CA ARG A 162 14.95 -12.98 -0.43
C ARG A 162 15.68 -14.08 -1.21
N GLY A 163 16.22 -13.73 -2.38
CA GLY A 163 16.96 -14.66 -3.25
C GLY A 163 16.10 -15.62 -4.08
N VAL A 164 14.78 -15.59 -3.95
CA VAL A 164 13.85 -16.46 -4.70
C VAL A 164 13.10 -15.65 -5.75
N ARG A 165 13.10 -16.12 -7.01
CA ARG A 165 12.27 -15.56 -8.08
C ARG A 165 10.83 -16.03 -7.91
N GLN A 166 9.90 -15.08 -7.92
CA GLN A 166 8.47 -15.32 -7.78
C GLN A 166 7.71 -14.81 -9.01
N ASP A 167 6.66 -15.51 -9.37
CA ASP A 167 5.69 -15.03 -10.34
C ASP A 167 4.80 -13.97 -9.70
N THR A 168 4.49 -12.92 -10.46
CA THR A 168 3.64 -11.82 -10.02
C THR A 168 2.38 -11.75 -10.87
N GLU A 169 1.21 -11.71 -10.27
CA GLU A 169 -0.03 -11.36 -10.97
C GLU A 169 -0.11 -9.85 -11.12
N LEU A 170 -0.49 -9.44 -12.33
CA LEU A 170 -0.84 -8.06 -12.67
C LEU A 170 -2.36 -7.93 -12.70
N TRP A 171 -2.87 -7.03 -11.91
CA TRP A 171 -4.26 -6.61 -11.88
C TRP A 171 -4.34 -5.10 -12.11
N ALA A 172 -5.43 -4.62 -12.69
CA ALA A 172 -5.63 -3.20 -12.92
C ALA A 172 -7.09 -2.81 -12.88
N ILE A 173 -7.33 -1.51 -12.66
CA ILE A 173 -8.63 -0.86 -12.84
C ILE A 173 -8.42 0.46 -13.58
N LEU A 174 -9.33 0.76 -14.50
CA LEU A 174 -9.32 2.00 -15.28
C LEU A 174 -10.29 3.02 -14.71
N ALA A 175 -10.01 4.30 -14.92
CA ALA A 175 -10.79 5.39 -14.35
C ALA A 175 -12.30 5.30 -14.66
N HIS A 176 -12.67 4.84 -15.87
CA HIS A 176 -14.08 4.70 -16.26
C HIS A 176 -14.77 3.45 -15.70
N GLU A 177 -14.02 2.51 -15.12
CA GLU A 177 -14.53 1.30 -14.46
C GLU A 177 -14.75 1.52 -12.96
N TRP A 178 -14.11 2.56 -12.39
CA TRP A 178 -14.19 2.83 -10.97
C TRP A 178 -15.45 3.60 -10.59
N THR A 179 -16.16 3.09 -9.60
CA THR A 179 -17.25 3.83 -8.95
C THR A 179 -16.79 4.21 -7.56
N PRO A 180 -16.62 5.52 -7.25
CA PRO A 180 -16.22 5.95 -5.92
C PRO A 180 -17.16 5.41 -4.85
N ALA A 181 -16.61 5.04 -3.69
CA ALA A 181 -17.44 4.73 -2.54
C ALA A 181 -18.29 5.94 -2.21
N ALA A 182 -19.61 5.77 -2.06
CA ALA A 182 -20.48 6.86 -1.68
C ALA A 182 -19.93 7.53 -0.42
N SER A 183 -19.69 8.85 -0.49
CA SER A 183 -19.23 9.64 0.65
C SER A 183 -20.26 9.47 1.78
N ALA A 184 -19.88 8.78 2.84
CA ALA A 184 -20.72 8.62 4.03
C ALA A 184 -20.68 9.89 4.87
#